data_e7e55d0b1806a1ecc7ce289f5fafcfaa
#
_entry.id   e7e55d0b1806a1ecc7ce289f5fafcfaa
#
_cell.length_a   1.000
_cell.length_b   1.000
_cell.length_c   1.000
_cell.angle_alpha   90.00
_cell.angle_beta   90.00
_cell.angle_gamma   90.00
#
_symmetry.space_group_name_H-M   'P 1'
#
loop_
_entity.id
_entity.type
_entity.pdbx_description
1 polymer ?
#
loop_
_entity_poly.entity_id
_entity_poly.type
_entity_poly.pdbx_seq_one_letter_code
_entity_poly.pdbx_strand_id
1 'polypeptide(L)'
;MEVFNYNLFSIKRNLPKTGIEIKIGAIIYIMLLSPKIILEFDEKISLIDFRKADLNELKQAILKSVSKSPQINSKDLQQDMINKGFTIQIKKFMQSNYPSRLNLDLNNINDENVKKIFQELLDLVDIRKISFSENNQN
;
A
#
# COMPACT_ATOMS: atom_id res chain seq x y z
N MET A 1 -13.20 20.67 13.18
CA MET A 1 -13.15 20.46 12.21
C MET A 1 -12.91 19.92 11.62
N GLU A 2 -12.74 19.90 11.88
CA GLU A 2 -12.61 19.49 10.94
C GLU A 2 -12.34 19.11 10.38
N VAL A 3 -12.40 19.34 11.18
CA VAL A 3 -12.21 19.05 10.24
C VAL A 3 -11.91 18.59 9.94
N PHE A 4 -12.03 18.57 10.49
CA PHE A 4 -11.83 18.15 9.73
C PHE A 4 -11.60 17.53 9.74
N ASN A 5 -11.58 17.69 10.24
CA ASN A 5 -11.37 17.27 9.78
C ASN A 5 -11.04 16.61 9.81
N TYR A 6 -11.02 16.63 10.43
CA TYR A 6 -10.80 16.18 10.00
C TYR A 6 -10.39 15.68 10.08
N ASN A 7 -10.33 15.88 10.54
CA ASN A 7 -9.89 15.73 10.14
C ASN A 7 -9.35 15.72 10.19
N LEU A 8 -9.44 15.93 10.74
CA LEU A 8 -8.82 16.24 10.50
C LEU A 8 -8.45 15.90 11.15
N PHE A 9 -8.46 15.65 11.45
CA PHE A 9 -8.10 15.41 11.53
C PHE A 9 -7.55 15.23 12.30
N SER A 10 -7.49 14.90 12.69
CA SER A 10 -6.78 14.99 13.01
C SER A 10 -6.15 15.34 13.29
N ILE A 11 -6.16 15.87 13.68
CA ILE A 11 -5.30 16.27 13.56
C ILE A 11 -4.49 16.58 14.31
N LYS A 12 -3.94 16.69 15.10
CA LYS A 12 -3.08 17.06 15.52
C LYS A 12 -2.25 16.44 16.37
N ARG A 13 -2.36 16.26 17.10
CA ARG A 13 -1.65 15.39 17.69
C ARG A 13 -1.11 14.51 16.79
N ASN A 14 -1.69 14.20 16.08
CA ASN A 14 -1.23 13.45 14.95
C ASN A 14 -1.09 14.39 13.79
N LEU A 15 0.12 14.53 13.30
CA LEU A 15 0.31 15.28 12.07
C LEU A 15 -0.41 14.55 10.94
N PRO A 16 -1.04 15.28 10.03
CA PRO A 16 -1.63 14.64 8.86
C PRO A 16 -0.56 13.92 8.07
N LYS A 17 -0.89 12.75 7.55
CA LYS A 17 0.01 12.05 6.67
C LYS A 17 0.12 12.79 5.35
N THR A 18 1.29 12.77 4.76
CA THR A 18 1.48 13.33 3.42
C THR A 18 0.70 12.50 2.40
N GLY A 19 0.46 13.07 1.23
CA GLY A 19 -0.18 12.34 0.15
C GLY A 19 0.58 11.08 -0.22
N ILE A 20 1.91 11.15 -0.20
CA ILE A 20 2.76 9.99 -0.51
C ILE A 20 2.59 8.91 0.54
N GLU A 21 2.55 9.27 1.83
CA GLU A 21 2.39 8.29 2.89
C GLU A 21 1.05 7.57 2.78
N ILE A 22 0.00 8.31 2.46
CA ILE A 22 -1.32 7.71 2.26
C ILE A 22 -1.30 6.73 1.09
N LYS A 23 -0.65 7.11 -0.01
CA LYS A 23 -0.57 6.27 -1.20
C LYS A 23 0.24 5.00 -0.94
N ILE A 24 1.34 5.12 -0.21
CA ILE A 24 2.14 3.94 0.17
C ILE A 24 1.31 3.00 1.04
N GLY A 25 0.57 3.57 2.00
CA GLY A 25 -0.32 2.76 2.82
C GLY A 25 -1.37 2.02 2.01
N ALA A 26 -1.94 2.70 1.01
CA ALA A 26 -2.92 2.09 0.12
C ALA A 26 -2.30 0.95 -0.71
N ILE A 27 -1.06 1.13 -1.16
CA ILE A 27 -0.33 0.08 -1.89
C ILE A 27 -0.18 -1.15 -1.01
N ILE A 28 0.27 -0.96 0.24
CA ILE A 28 0.44 -2.08 1.17
C ILE A 28 -0.90 -2.76 1.44
N TYR A 29 -1.95 -1.96 1.62
CA TYR A 29 -3.29 -2.50 1.85
C TYR A 29 -3.71 -3.42 0.69
N ILE A 30 -3.52 -2.98 -0.55
CA ILE A 30 -3.90 -3.78 -1.71
C ILE A 30 -3.05 -5.03 -1.82
N MET A 31 -1.74 -4.94 -1.54
CA MET A 31 -0.86 -6.11 -1.55
C MET A 31 -1.35 -7.19 -0.58
N LEU A 32 -1.78 -6.76 0.61
CA LEU A 32 -2.28 -7.69 1.62
C LEU A 32 -3.66 -8.21 1.30
N LEU A 33 -4.50 -7.39 0.69
CA LEU A 33 -5.85 -7.76 0.34
C LEU A 33 -5.90 -8.73 -0.84
N SER A 34 -5.05 -8.51 -1.83
CA SER A 34 -5.07 -9.27 -3.07
C SER A 34 -3.65 -9.71 -3.46
N PRO A 35 -3.11 -10.76 -2.81
CA PRO A 35 -1.73 -11.19 -3.07
C PRO A 35 -1.44 -11.56 -4.53
N LYS A 36 -2.45 -11.95 -5.28
CA LYS A 36 -2.26 -12.29 -6.71
C LYS A 36 -1.67 -11.12 -7.49
N ILE A 37 -1.98 -9.90 -7.09
CA ILE A 37 -1.52 -8.73 -7.81
C ILE A 37 -0.01 -8.58 -7.66
N ILE A 38 0.55 -9.08 -6.58
CA ILE A 38 2.00 -8.99 -6.33
C ILE A 38 2.77 -9.75 -7.38
N LEU A 39 2.27 -10.91 -7.80
CA LEU A 39 2.95 -11.73 -8.82
C LEU A 39 3.11 -10.98 -10.13
N GLU A 40 2.14 -10.14 -10.45
CA GLU A 40 2.12 -9.41 -11.70
C GLU A 40 3.01 -8.17 -11.65
N PHE A 41 3.18 -7.58 -10.46
CA PHE A 41 3.90 -6.32 -10.27
C PHE A 41 5.14 -6.44 -9.39
N ASP A 42 5.62 -7.65 -9.13
CA ASP A 42 6.67 -7.85 -8.13
C ASP A 42 7.94 -7.05 -8.44
N GLU A 43 8.35 -7.03 -9.70
CA GLU A 43 9.55 -6.30 -10.10
C GLU A 43 9.37 -4.80 -9.85
N LYS A 44 8.23 -4.27 -10.26
CA LYS A 44 7.94 -2.85 -10.09
C LYS A 44 7.86 -2.48 -8.61
N ILE A 45 7.20 -3.32 -7.81
CA ILE A 45 7.10 -3.11 -6.38
C ILE A 45 8.49 -3.10 -5.75
N SER A 46 9.35 -4.03 -6.14
CA SER A 46 10.68 -4.16 -5.55
C SER A 46 11.55 -2.92 -5.77
N LEU A 47 11.30 -2.19 -6.84
CA LEU A 47 12.08 -1.01 -7.19
C LEU A 47 11.59 0.28 -6.51
N ILE A 48 10.42 0.24 -5.90
CA ILE A 48 9.86 1.43 -5.27
C ILE A 48 10.29 1.52 -3.81
N ASP A 49 10.76 2.69 -3.41
CA ASP A 49 11.15 2.99 -2.03
C ASP A 49 9.91 3.41 -1.26
N PHE A 50 9.59 2.69 -0.19
CA PHE A 50 8.44 3.01 0.66
C PHE A 50 8.77 4.08 1.72
N ARG A 51 9.93 4.71 1.62
CA ARG A 51 10.35 5.90 2.38
C ARG A 51 10.70 5.66 3.85
N LYS A 52 10.27 4.55 4.44
CA LYS A 52 10.58 4.20 5.83
C LYS A 52 11.20 2.81 5.87
N ALA A 53 12.20 2.64 6.72
CA ALA A 53 12.93 1.38 6.81
C ALA A 53 12.01 0.22 7.15
N ASP A 54 11.10 0.43 8.12
CA ASP A 54 10.18 -0.63 8.54
C ASP A 54 9.18 -1.00 7.43
N LEU A 55 8.77 -0.04 6.62
CA LEU A 55 7.86 -0.31 5.51
C LEU A 55 8.57 -1.04 4.37
N ASN A 56 9.84 -0.69 4.12
CA ASN A 56 10.64 -1.42 3.13
C ASN A 56 10.93 -2.85 3.59
N GLU A 57 11.12 -3.06 4.88
CA GLU A 57 11.29 -4.40 5.43
C GLU A 57 10.01 -5.22 5.25
N LEU A 58 8.87 -4.62 5.55
CA LEU A 58 7.58 -5.28 5.34
C LEU A 58 7.38 -5.64 3.86
N LYS A 59 7.70 -4.70 2.97
CA LYS A 59 7.61 -4.93 1.54
C LYS A 59 8.42 -6.16 1.14
N GLN A 60 9.68 -6.24 1.57
CA GLN A 60 10.54 -7.36 1.22
C GLN A 60 10.01 -8.67 1.79
N ALA A 61 9.49 -8.64 3.02
CA ALA A 61 8.92 -9.83 3.63
C ALA A 61 7.69 -10.32 2.86
N ILE A 62 6.83 -9.40 2.43
CA ILE A 62 5.66 -9.75 1.64
C ILE A 62 6.06 -10.37 0.30
N LEU A 63 7.00 -9.72 -0.41
CA LEU A 63 7.46 -10.22 -1.69
C LEU A 63 8.06 -11.62 -1.56
N LYS A 64 8.84 -11.85 -0.52
CA LYS A 64 9.45 -13.14 -0.27
C LYS A 64 8.40 -14.21 0.02
N SER A 65 7.40 -13.88 0.84
CA SER A 65 6.34 -14.82 1.20
C SER A 65 5.53 -15.24 -0.03
N VAL A 66 5.17 -14.28 -0.88
CA VAL A 66 4.42 -14.57 -2.10
C VAL A 66 5.26 -15.36 -3.09
N SER A 67 6.57 -15.06 -3.17
CA SER A 67 7.46 -15.79 -4.04
C SER A 67 7.55 -17.27 -3.64
N LYS A 68 7.56 -17.55 -2.34
CA LYS A 68 7.59 -18.92 -1.84
C LYS A 68 6.25 -19.64 -1.99
N SER A 69 5.14 -18.91 -1.88
CA SER A 69 3.81 -19.48 -1.91
C SER A 69 2.93 -18.64 -2.83
N PRO A 70 3.09 -18.80 -4.16
CA PRO A 70 2.38 -17.94 -5.12
C PRO A 70 0.86 -17.99 -5.03
N GLN A 71 0.30 -19.01 -4.38
CA GLN A 71 -1.15 -19.14 -4.24
C GLN A 71 -1.65 -18.75 -2.85
N ILE A 72 -0.78 -18.12 -2.05
CA ILE A 72 -1.15 -17.69 -0.72
C ILE A 72 -2.34 -16.72 -0.78
N ASN A 73 -3.30 -16.87 0.14
CA ASN A 73 -4.44 -15.96 0.19
C ASN A 73 -4.18 -14.81 1.15
N SER A 74 -5.10 -13.84 1.16
CA SER A 74 -4.95 -12.64 1.99
C SER A 74 -4.79 -12.98 3.48
N LYS A 75 -5.63 -13.87 3.98
CA LYS A 75 -5.62 -14.23 5.39
C LYS A 75 -4.28 -14.86 5.79
N ASP A 76 -3.80 -15.79 4.99
CA ASP A 76 -2.55 -16.49 5.27
C ASP A 76 -1.35 -15.56 5.13
N LEU A 77 -1.38 -14.65 4.17
CA LEU A 77 -0.30 -13.67 4.02
C LEU A 77 -0.23 -12.75 5.24
N GLN A 78 -1.38 -12.26 5.69
CA GLN A 78 -1.43 -11.41 6.87
C GLN A 78 -0.89 -12.17 8.10
N GLN A 79 -1.28 -13.42 8.26
CA GLN A 79 -0.83 -14.23 9.39
C GLN A 79 0.68 -14.45 9.33
N ASP A 80 1.21 -14.71 8.13
CA ASP A 80 2.65 -14.89 7.94
C ASP A 80 3.40 -13.63 8.36
N MET A 81 2.90 -12.46 7.99
CA MET A 81 3.52 -11.20 8.37
C MET A 81 3.44 -10.97 9.87
N ILE A 82 2.31 -11.32 10.49
CA ILE A 82 2.17 -11.23 11.95
C ILE A 82 3.19 -12.12 12.63
N ASN A 83 3.37 -13.34 12.13
CA ASN A 83 4.33 -14.29 12.68
C ASN A 83 5.77 -13.79 12.55
N LYS A 84 6.04 -12.94 11.57
CA LYS A 84 7.37 -12.36 11.35
C LYS A 84 7.59 -11.07 12.12
N GLY A 85 6.63 -10.66 12.94
CA GLY A 85 6.80 -9.51 13.81
C GLY A 85 6.19 -8.21 13.31
N PHE A 86 5.43 -8.24 12.22
CA PHE A 86 4.83 -7.04 11.64
C PHE A 86 3.39 -6.81 12.13
N THR A 87 3.05 -7.28 13.32
CA THR A 87 1.69 -7.22 13.85
C THR A 87 1.12 -5.81 13.84
N ILE A 88 1.90 -4.82 14.30
CA ILE A 88 1.42 -3.45 14.41
C ILE A 88 1.11 -2.88 13.02
N GLN A 89 2.01 -3.09 12.07
CA GLN A 89 1.83 -2.60 10.71
C GLN A 89 0.63 -3.26 10.03
N ILE A 90 0.48 -4.59 10.18
CA ILE A 90 -0.64 -5.29 9.55
C ILE A 90 -1.97 -4.78 10.09
N LYS A 91 -2.09 -4.63 11.40
CA LYS A 91 -3.31 -4.10 11.99
C LYS A 91 -3.60 -2.68 11.53
N LYS A 92 -2.56 -1.86 11.48
CA LYS A 92 -2.70 -0.47 11.05
C LYS A 92 -3.27 -0.38 9.63
N PHE A 93 -2.68 -1.13 8.69
CA PHE A 93 -3.09 -1.03 7.29
C PHE A 93 -4.42 -1.71 7.03
N MET A 94 -4.71 -2.82 7.70
CA MET A 94 -5.96 -3.53 7.45
C MET A 94 -7.16 -2.92 8.14
N GLN A 95 -6.96 -2.09 9.17
CA GLN A 95 -8.05 -1.42 9.89
C GLN A 95 -8.31 0.00 9.40
N SER A 96 -7.57 0.46 8.42
CA SER A 96 -7.74 1.81 7.89
C SER A 96 -8.93 1.86 6.93
N ASN A 97 -9.29 3.07 6.52
CA ASN A 97 -10.43 3.25 5.64
C ASN A 97 -10.05 3.37 4.17
N TYR A 98 -9.02 2.62 3.75
CA TYR A 98 -8.59 2.62 2.35
C TYR A 98 -9.69 2.20 1.37
N PRO A 99 -10.56 1.23 1.68
CA PRO A 99 -11.62 0.88 0.74
C PRO A 99 -12.46 2.09 0.34
N SER A 100 -12.84 2.91 1.32
CA SER A 100 -13.62 4.11 1.07
C SER A 100 -12.81 5.13 0.27
N ARG A 101 -11.55 5.34 0.67
CA ARG A 101 -10.67 6.32 0.00
C ARG A 101 -10.39 5.96 -1.45
N LEU A 102 -10.35 4.65 -1.75
CA LEU A 102 -10.03 4.18 -3.09
C LEU A 102 -11.27 3.84 -3.91
N ASN A 103 -12.45 4.08 -3.35
CA ASN A 103 -13.72 3.70 -3.97
C ASN A 103 -13.78 2.20 -4.30
N LEU A 104 -13.22 1.40 -3.40
CA LEU A 104 -13.28 -0.05 -3.53
C LEU A 104 -14.55 -0.58 -2.89
N ASP A 105 -15.27 -1.40 -3.62
CA ASP A 105 -16.43 -2.13 -3.09
C ASP A 105 -15.95 -3.53 -2.72
N LEU A 106 -15.78 -3.78 -1.42
CA LEU A 106 -15.23 -5.04 -0.94
C LEU A 106 -16.15 -6.24 -1.24
N ASN A 107 -17.42 -5.97 -1.48
CA ASN A 107 -18.38 -7.03 -1.83
C ASN A 107 -18.35 -7.37 -3.31
N ASN A 108 -17.72 -6.54 -4.11
CA ASN A 108 -17.71 -6.68 -5.55
C ASN A 108 -16.34 -6.29 -6.12
N ILE A 109 -15.28 -6.84 -5.51
CA ILE A 109 -13.92 -6.56 -5.97
C ILE A 109 -13.71 -7.21 -7.33
N ASN A 110 -13.32 -6.36 -8.28
CA ASN A 110 -13.03 -6.75 -9.64
C ASN A 110 -11.52 -6.64 -9.85
N ASP A 111 -10.90 -7.73 -10.27
CA ASP A 111 -9.45 -7.78 -10.44
C ASP A 111 -8.94 -6.67 -11.34
N GLU A 112 -9.67 -6.36 -12.41
CA GLU A 112 -9.25 -5.31 -13.35
C GLU A 112 -9.24 -3.94 -12.69
N ASN A 113 -10.27 -3.63 -11.88
CA ASN A 113 -10.33 -2.35 -11.18
C ASN A 113 -9.20 -2.22 -10.16
N VAL A 114 -8.94 -3.29 -9.42
CA VAL A 114 -7.88 -3.29 -8.42
C VAL A 114 -6.52 -3.11 -9.08
N LYS A 115 -6.28 -3.79 -10.19
CA LYS A 115 -5.02 -3.66 -10.92
C LYS A 115 -4.82 -2.23 -11.42
N LYS A 116 -5.87 -1.63 -11.94
CA LYS A 116 -5.79 -0.26 -12.44
C LYS A 116 -5.43 0.72 -11.33
N ILE A 117 -6.12 0.61 -10.19
CA ILE A 117 -5.86 1.46 -9.04
C ILE A 117 -4.43 1.24 -8.55
N PHE A 118 -4.01 -0.01 -8.45
CA PHE A 118 -2.69 -0.36 -7.98
C PHE A 118 -1.60 0.22 -8.89
N GLN A 119 -1.77 0.07 -10.21
CA GLN A 119 -0.84 0.61 -11.18
C GLN A 119 -0.72 2.14 -11.04
N GLU A 120 -1.84 2.82 -10.88
CA GLU A 120 -1.83 4.26 -10.71
C GLU A 120 -1.11 4.67 -9.43
N LEU A 121 -1.33 3.94 -8.34
CA LEU A 121 -0.67 4.23 -7.08
C LEU A 121 0.84 4.02 -7.19
N LEU A 122 1.27 2.94 -7.83
CA LEU A 122 2.70 2.68 -8.01
C LEU A 122 3.36 3.80 -8.80
N ASP A 123 2.71 4.26 -9.86
CA ASP A 123 3.24 5.33 -10.69
C ASP A 123 3.35 6.64 -9.91
N LEU A 124 2.39 6.91 -9.05
CA LEU A 124 2.35 8.15 -8.28
C LEU A 124 3.42 8.21 -7.19
N VAL A 125 3.84 7.07 -6.66
CA VAL A 125 4.87 7.04 -5.61
C VAL A 125 6.26 6.73 -6.13
N ASP A 126 6.40 6.41 -7.40
CA ASP A 126 7.70 6.07 -7.98
C ASP A 126 8.52 7.35 -8.12
N ILE A 127 9.51 7.49 -7.25
CA ILE A 127 10.34 8.69 -7.20
C ILE A 127 11.10 8.94 -8.50
N ARG A 128 11.40 7.87 -9.23
CA ARG A 128 12.09 8.00 -10.51
C ARG A 128 11.19 8.70 -11.53
N LYS A 129 9.91 8.38 -11.55
CA LYS A 129 8.95 9.03 -12.44
C LYS A 129 8.67 10.46 -12.02
N ILE A 130 8.59 10.71 -10.72
CA ILE A 130 8.39 12.06 -10.19
C ILE A 130 9.57 12.95 -10.60
N SER A 131 10.81 12.49 -10.40
CA SER A 131 12.01 13.25 -10.76
C SER A 131 12.06 13.52 -12.25
N PHE A 132 11.70 12.53 -13.08
CA PHE A 132 11.70 12.68 -14.52
C PHE A 132 10.68 13.75 -14.95
N SER A 133 9.49 13.71 -14.38
CA SER A 133 8.44 14.68 -14.67
C SER A 133 8.89 16.11 -14.30
N GLU A 134 9.52 16.26 -13.15
CA GLU A 134 10.02 17.56 -12.71
C GLU A 134 11.07 18.09 -13.69
N ASN A 135 11.98 17.24 -14.11
CA ASN A 135 13.01 17.65 -15.06
C ASN A 135 12.42 18.06 -16.40
N ASN A 136 11.37 17.39 -16.83
CA ASN A 136 10.73 17.70 -18.11
C ASN A 136 9.94 19.00 -18.06
N GLN A 137 9.58 19.47 -16.89
CA GLN A 137 8.84 20.71 -16.72
C GLN A 137 9.76 21.93 -16.76
N ASN A 138 11.03 21.71 -16.66
CA ASN A 138 12.02 22.77 -16.72
C ASN A 138 12.57 22.91 -18.13
#